data_0f1e26531535df666159c03b6a5b41d6
#
_entry.id   0f1e26531535df666159c03b6a5b41d6
#
_cell.length_a   1.000
_cell.length_b   1.000
_cell.length_c   1.000
_cell.angle_alpha   90.00
_cell.angle_beta   90.00
_cell.angle_gamma   90.00
#
_symmetry.space_group_name_H-M   'P 1'
#
loop_
_entity.id
_entity.type
_entity.pdbx_description
1 polymer ?
#
loop_
_entity_poly.entity_id
_entity_poly.type
_entity_poly.pdbx_seq_one_letter_code
_entity_poly.pdbx_strand_id
1 'polypeptide(L)'
;MSQISLLIRINADADEVFEKISTAAGIAKWFTDANILKDSETGKMKLQLWQETMFDITEFTPSSRIAWHCVSNDNPWYGTNIVFELVAEQGKTIVIFDHTGWPEITEMYRDCAMSWAYFLESLRSLVEEGVGTPEGVAPKCEASAT
;
A
#
# COMPACT_ATOMS: atom_id res chain seq x y z
N MET A 1 -9.64 3.03 17.78
CA MET A 1 -8.45 3.36 17.01
C MET A 1 -8.84 4.00 15.69
N SER A 2 -7.96 4.84 15.18
CA SER A 2 -8.26 5.55 13.95
C SER A 2 -7.74 4.78 12.74
N GLN A 3 -8.37 5.02 11.60
CA GLN A 3 -7.92 4.39 10.36
C GLN A 3 -8.07 5.34 9.19
N ILE A 4 -7.19 5.19 8.21
CA ILE A 4 -7.26 5.88 6.93
C ILE A 4 -8.04 4.95 6.01
N SER A 5 -9.15 5.42 5.47
CA SER A 5 -9.99 4.61 4.59
C SER A 5 -10.22 5.36 3.29
N LEU A 6 -9.81 4.77 2.19
CA LEU A 6 -9.86 5.40 0.88
C LEU A 6 -10.44 4.42 -0.13
N LEU A 7 -10.91 4.94 -1.24
CA LEU A 7 -11.43 4.12 -2.32
C LEU A 7 -10.99 4.74 -3.64
N ILE A 8 -10.53 3.90 -4.56
CA ILE A 8 -10.21 4.38 -5.90
C ILE A 8 -10.77 3.38 -6.92
N ARG A 9 -11.21 3.89 -8.06
CA ARG A 9 -11.72 3.07 -9.15
C ARG A 9 -10.68 3.06 -10.26
N ILE A 10 -10.32 1.84 -10.71
CA ILE A 10 -9.30 1.64 -11.73
C ILE A 10 -9.94 0.94 -12.92
N ASN A 11 -9.72 1.48 -14.11
CA ASN A 11 -10.31 0.92 -15.32
C ASN A 11 -9.41 -0.20 -15.87
N ALA A 12 -9.39 -1.31 -15.14
CA ALA A 12 -8.62 -2.49 -15.49
C ALA A 12 -9.14 -3.68 -14.68
N ASP A 13 -8.77 -4.87 -15.10
CA ASP A 13 -9.19 -6.09 -14.41
C ASP A 13 -8.50 -6.26 -13.06
N ALA A 14 -9.17 -6.95 -12.15
CA ALA A 14 -8.64 -7.16 -10.80
C ALA A 14 -7.30 -7.89 -10.79
N ASP A 15 -7.07 -8.83 -11.69
CA ASP A 15 -5.78 -9.54 -11.75
C ASP A 15 -4.64 -8.58 -12.09
N GLU A 16 -4.86 -7.61 -12.97
CA GLU A 16 -3.83 -6.63 -13.32
C GLU A 16 -3.51 -5.74 -12.13
N VAL A 17 -4.55 -5.29 -11.43
CA VAL A 17 -4.37 -4.45 -10.24
C VAL A 17 -3.64 -5.25 -9.16
N PHE A 18 -4.09 -6.48 -8.93
CA PHE A 18 -3.53 -7.31 -7.86
C PHE A 18 -2.04 -7.58 -8.09
N GLU A 19 -1.64 -7.80 -9.33
CA GLU A 19 -0.24 -8.04 -9.64
C GLU A 19 0.64 -6.86 -9.21
N LYS A 20 0.13 -5.64 -9.30
CA LYS A 20 0.89 -4.44 -8.93
C LYS A 20 0.96 -4.21 -7.42
N ILE A 21 0.08 -4.80 -6.64
CA ILE A 21 0.09 -4.64 -5.18
C ILE A 21 0.62 -5.87 -4.47
N SER A 22 0.91 -6.94 -5.19
CA SER A 22 1.32 -8.20 -4.60
C SER A 22 2.71 -8.66 -5.02
N THR A 23 3.40 -7.91 -5.88
CA THR A 23 4.76 -8.25 -6.30
C THR A 23 5.70 -7.10 -5.99
N ALA A 24 6.95 -7.43 -5.74
CA ALA A 24 7.97 -6.42 -5.46
C ALA A 24 8.14 -5.48 -6.67
N ALA A 25 8.18 -6.04 -7.87
CA ALA A 25 8.33 -5.24 -9.08
C ALA A 25 7.14 -4.30 -9.28
N GLY A 26 5.93 -4.76 -8.98
CA GLY A 26 4.73 -3.94 -9.10
C GLY A 26 4.74 -2.80 -8.10
N ILE A 27 4.99 -3.11 -6.83
CA ILE A 27 4.99 -2.12 -5.75
C ILE A 27 6.03 -1.03 -6.02
N ALA A 28 7.19 -1.39 -6.55
CA ALA A 28 8.24 -0.42 -6.82
C ALA A 28 7.86 0.60 -7.88
N LYS A 29 6.90 0.30 -8.71
CA LYS A 29 6.51 1.18 -9.82
C LYS A 29 5.47 2.22 -9.44
N TRP A 30 4.77 2.03 -8.33
CA TRP A 30 3.76 3.03 -7.93
C TRP A 30 3.96 3.54 -6.50
N PHE A 31 4.68 2.81 -5.67
CA PHE A 31 4.83 3.16 -4.26
C PHE A 31 6.29 3.38 -3.89
N THR A 32 7.01 2.31 -3.59
CA THR A 32 8.41 2.41 -3.17
C THR A 32 9.12 1.07 -3.41
N ASP A 33 10.43 1.08 -3.35
CA ASP A 33 11.21 -0.15 -3.50
C ASP A 33 10.76 -1.18 -2.48
N ALA A 34 10.56 -2.40 -2.95
CA ALA A 34 10.06 -3.48 -2.14
C ALA A 34 10.88 -4.73 -2.36
N ASN A 35 10.90 -5.58 -1.37
CA ASN A 35 11.55 -6.88 -1.46
C ASN A 35 10.67 -7.89 -0.73
N ILE A 36 10.19 -8.90 -1.44
CA ILE A 36 9.41 -9.95 -0.83
C ILE A 36 10.37 -11.06 -0.46
N LEU A 37 10.61 -11.20 0.83
CA LEU A 37 11.63 -12.10 1.34
C LEU A 37 11.21 -13.56 1.31
N LYS A 38 9.93 -13.81 1.17
CA LYS A 38 9.41 -15.15 1.11
C LYS A 38 8.18 -15.13 0.22
N ASP A 39 8.24 -15.85 -0.85
CA ASP A 39 7.25 -15.83 -1.90
C ASP A 39 6.05 -16.70 -1.57
N SER A 40 5.41 -16.48 -0.49
CA SER A 40 4.26 -17.30 -0.14
C SER A 40 3.09 -16.39 0.18
N GLU A 41 1.94 -17.02 0.31
CA GLU A 41 0.72 -16.33 0.62
C GLU A 41 0.77 -15.65 1.97
N THR A 42 1.69 -16.07 2.84
CA THR A 42 1.86 -15.45 4.15
C THR A 42 3.34 -15.21 4.43
N GLY A 43 4.00 -14.55 3.52
CA GLY A 43 5.42 -14.29 3.63
C GLY A 43 5.73 -13.01 4.36
N LYS A 44 6.95 -12.55 4.15
CA LYS A 44 7.42 -11.29 4.72
C LYS A 44 7.79 -10.35 3.59
N MET A 45 7.65 -9.07 3.85
CA MET A 45 7.93 -8.03 2.87
C MET A 45 8.71 -6.92 3.53
N LYS A 46 9.60 -6.32 2.77
CA LYS A 46 10.40 -5.19 3.20
C LYS A 46 10.12 -4.04 2.26
N LEU A 47 9.76 -2.89 2.80
CA LEU A 47 9.54 -1.68 2.02
C LEU A 47 10.58 -0.64 2.39
N GLN A 48 11.07 0.09 1.40
CA GLN A 48 12.00 1.18 1.61
C GLN A 48 11.19 2.48 1.72
N LEU A 49 10.74 2.75 2.93
CA LEU A 49 10.02 3.99 3.24
C LEU A 49 11.05 5.07 3.60
N TRP A 50 10.81 5.87 4.63
CA TRP A 50 11.83 6.77 5.16
C TRP A 50 12.97 5.97 5.80
N GLN A 51 12.68 4.73 6.12
CA GLN A 51 13.67 3.75 6.54
C GLN A 51 13.17 2.38 6.09
N GLU A 52 14.04 1.38 6.14
CA GLU A 52 13.66 0.03 5.78
C GLU A 52 12.64 -0.48 6.79
N THR A 53 11.49 -0.92 6.31
CA THR A 53 10.37 -1.29 7.16
C THR A 53 9.89 -2.69 6.82
N MET A 54 9.73 -3.52 7.84
CA MET A 54 9.32 -4.92 7.66
C MET A 54 7.84 -5.10 7.91
N PHE A 55 7.24 -5.94 7.10
CA PHE A 55 5.82 -6.30 7.20
C PHE A 55 5.66 -7.81 7.09
N ASP A 56 4.68 -8.34 7.80
CA ASP A 56 4.18 -9.69 7.53
C ASP A 56 3.02 -9.57 6.56
N ILE A 57 2.98 -10.45 5.57
CA ILE A 57 1.82 -10.54 4.69
C ILE A 57 0.84 -11.47 5.42
N THR A 58 -0.21 -10.90 5.97
CA THR A 58 -1.14 -11.63 6.83
C THR A 58 -2.34 -12.18 6.09
N GLU A 59 -2.59 -11.66 4.89
CA GLU A 59 -3.69 -12.12 4.07
C GLU A 59 -3.28 -12.06 2.61
N PHE A 60 -3.59 -13.08 1.83
CA PHE A 60 -3.25 -13.10 0.42
C PHE A 60 -4.29 -13.95 -0.32
N THR A 61 -5.26 -13.27 -0.93
CA THR A 61 -6.29 -13.92 -1.74
C THR A 61 -6.20 -13.34 -3.14
N PRO A 62 -5.68 -14.09 -4.12
CA PRO A 62 -5.43 -13.55 -5.46
C PRO A 62 -6.62 -12.80 -6.04
N SER A 63 -6.33 -11.64 -6.59
CA SER A 63 -7.30 -10.75 -7.25
C SER A 63 -8.42 -10.25 -6.35
N SER A 64 -8.32 -10.46 -5.04
CA SER A 64 -9.38 -10.10 -4.11
C SER A 64 -8.89 -9.31 -2.90
N ARG A 65 -7.82 -9.78 -2.22
CA ARG A 65 -7.44 -9.13 -0.98
C ARG A 65 -5.99 -9.41 -0.60
N ILE A 66 -5.28 -8.39 -0.15
CA ILE A 66 -3.96 -8.56 0.43
C ILE A 66 -3.84 -7.64 1.64
N ALA A 67 -3.20 -8.12 2.70
CA ALA A 67 -3.02 -7.34 3.92
C ALA A 67 -1.58 -7.47 4.42
N TRP A 68 -1.03 -6.37 4.87
CA TRP A 68 0.32 -6.28 5.41
C TRP A 68 0.26 -5.76 6.84
N HIS A 69 1.00 -6.38 7.74
CA HIS A 69 1.08 -5.95 9.14
C HIS A 69 2.50 -5.50 9.44
N CYS A 70 2.66 -4.26 9.90
CA CYS A 70 3.98 -3.70 10.17
C CYS A 70 4.56 -4.28 11.45
N VAL A 71 5.75 -4.88 11.34
CA VAL A 71 6.41 -5.52 12.48
C VAL A 71 7.72 -4.83 12.86
N SER A 72 8.07 -3.72 12.24
CA SER A 72 9.26 -2.95 12.60
C SER A 72 8.97 -2.12 13.85
N ASN A 73 9.45 -2.57 15.00
CA ASN A 73 9.10 -1.96 16.27
C ASN A 73 9.73 -0.59 16.54
N ASP A 74 10.63 -0.17 15.68
CA ASP A 74 11.23 1.16 15.74
C ASP A 74 10.58 2.13 14.75
N ASN A 75 9.45 1.76 14.20
CA ASN A 75 8.78 2.50 13.13
C ASN A 75 7.44 3.03 13.63
N PRO A 76 7.08 4.29 13.29
CA PRO A 76 5.78 4.84 13.70
C PRO A 76 4.58 4.03 13.19
N TRP A 77 4.77 3.23 12.15
CA TRP A 77 3.70 2.36 11.64
C TRP A 77 3.60 1.03 12.39
N TYR A 78 4.46 0.81 13.39
CA TYR A 78 4.48 -0.47 14.11
C TYR A 78 3.08 -0.83 14.62
N GLY A 79 2.68 -2.06 14.32
CA GLY A 79 1.38 -2.57 14.77
C GLY A 79 0.21 -2.19 13.88
N THR A 80 0.43 -1.34 12.87
CA THR A 80 -0.66 -0.99 11.95
C THR A 80 -0.80 -2.03 10.86
N ASN A 81 -1.96 -2.01 10.19
CA ASN A 81 -2.25 -2.93 9.09
C ASN A 81 -2.61 -2.14 7.85
N ILE A 82 -2.13 -2.58 6.71
CA ILE A 82 -2.46 -2.00 5.42
C ILE A 82 -3.22 -3.06 4.63
N VAL A 83 -4.42 -2.74 4.21
CA VAL A 83 -5.31 -3.70 3.56
C VAL A 83 -5.80 -3.15 2.23
N PHE A 84 -5.67 -3.98 1.20
CA PHE A 84 -6.26 -3.69 -0.12
C PHE A 84 -7.32 -4.75 -0.40
N GLU A 85 -8.53 -4.32 -0.67
CA GLU A 85 -9.60 -5.20 -1.08
C GLU A 85 -10.03 -4.80 -2.49
N LEU A 86 -10.12 -5.76 -3.39
CA LEU A 86 -10.46 -5.51 -4.79
C LEU A 86 -11.84 -6.07 -5.08
N VAL A 87 -12.70 -5.25 -5.67
CA VAL A 87 -14.03 -5.66 -6.08
C VAL A 87 -14.13 -5.47 -7.59
N ALA A 88 -14.28 -6.57 -8.32
CA ALA A 88 -14.39 -6.51 -9.78
C ALA A 88 -15.79 -6.06 -10.17
N GLU A 89 -15.87 -5.15 -11.15
CA GLU A 89 -17.14 -4.56 -11.58
C GLU A 89 -17.10 -4.22 -13.06
N GLN A 90 -17.58 -5.12 -13.89
CA GLN A 90 -17.72 -4.88 -15.34
C GLN A 90 -16.43 -4.38 -16.01
N GLY A 91 -15.34 -5.12 -15.81
CA GLY A 91 -14.05 -4.78 -16.40
C GLY A 91 -13.29 -3.69 -15.69
N LYS A 92 -13.83 -3.20 -14.59
CA LYS A 92 -13.16 -2.22 -13.73
C LYS A 92 -12.93 -2.85 -12.37
N THR A 93 -12.09 -2.22 -11.58
CA THR A 93 -11.80 -2.69 -10.23
C THR A 93 -11.97 -1.55 -9.25
N ILE A 94 -12.73 -1.80 -8.20
CA ILE A 94 -12.81 -0.88 -7.07
C ILE A 94 -11.78 -1.35 -6.07
N VAL A 95 -10.85 -0.46 -5.71
CA VAL A 95 -9.83 -0.75 -4.70
C VAL A 95 -10.25 -0.07 -3.41
N ILE A 96 -10.53 -0.87 -2.40
CA ILE A 96 -10.87 -0.37 -1.07
C ILE A 96 -9.60 -0.49 -0.24
N PHE A 97 -9.12 0.63 0.24
CA PHE A 97 -7.85 0.70 0.94
C PHE A 97 -8.07 1.16 2.38
N ASP A 98 -7.45 0.43 3.33
CA ASP A 98 -7.51 0.80 4.73
C ASP A 98 -6.12 0.69 5.35
N HIS A 99 -5.72 1.68 6.12
CA HIS A 99 -4.52 1.65 6.95
C HIS A 99 -4.99 1.82 8.39
N THR A 100 -5.08 0.70 9.10
CA THR A 100 -5.76 0.62 10.39
C THR A 100 -4.77 0.46 11.54
N GLY A 101 -5.27 0.61 12.76
CA GLY A 101 -4.47 0.37 13.96
C GLY A 101 -3.70 1.58 14.46
N TRP A 102 -4.01 2.75 13.93
CA TRP A 102 -3.38 3.98 14.41
C TRP A 102 -3.89 4.28 15.81
N PRO A 103 -2.99 4.49 16.78
CA PRO A 103 -3.43 4.75 18.18
C PRO A 103 -4.14 6.09 18.31
N GLU A 104 -3.76 7.09 17.50
CA GLU A 104 -4.39 8.40 17.57
C GLU A 104 -4.19 9.16 16.26
N ILE A 105 -4.95 10.23 16.11
CA ILE A 105 -4.84 11.10 14.92
C ILE A 105 -3.75 12.14 15.22
N THR A 106 -2.62 11.99 14.56
CA THR A 106 -1.48 12.88 14.72
C THR A 106 -1.21 13.59 13.40
N GLU A 107 -0.24 14.49 13.38
CA GLU A 107 0.20 15.12 12.15
C GLU A 107 0.70 14.06 11.17
N MET A 108 1.46 13.08 11.65
CA MET A 108 1.93 12.00 10.81
C MET A 108 0.78 11.21 10.19
N TYR A 109 -0.27 10.91 10.98
CA TYR A 109 -1.46 10.23 10.47
C TYR A 109 -2.06 11.03 9.29
N ARG A 110 -2.17 12.35 9.46
CA ARG A 110 -2.76 13.20 8.42
C ARG A 110 -1.88 13.27 7.17
N ASP A 111 -0.58 13.35 7.36
CA ASP A 111 0.37 13.34 6.24
C ASP A 111 0.29 12.01 5.49
N CYS A 112 0.18 10.91 6.21
CA CYS A 112 0.03 9.60 5.58
C CYS A 112 -1.26 9.48 4.79
N ALA A 113 -2.34 10.08 5.27
CA ALA A 113 -3.60 10.07 4.53
C ALA A 113 -3.43 10.75 3.17
N MET A 114 -2.75 11.88 3.13
CA MET A 114 -2.49 12.57 1.87
C MET A 114 -1.57 11.77 0.97
N SER A 115 -0.52 11.17 1.53
CA SER A 115 0.42 10.36 0.78
C SER A 115 -0.26 9.13 0.18
N TRP A 116 -1.13 8.49 0.95
CA TRP A 116 -1.85 7.32 0.43
C TRP A 116 -2.77 7.69 -0.74
N ALA A 117 -3.45 8.84 -0.65
CA ALA A 117 -4.27 9.29 -1.77
C ALA A 117 -3.42 9.50 -3.02
N TYR A 118 -2.24 10.08 -2.86
CA TYR A 118 -1.31 10.26 -3.97
C TYR A 118 -0.85 8.92 -4.54
N PHE A 119 -0.45 8.00 -3.67
CA PHE A 119 0.06 6.70 -4.13
C PHE A 119 -1.03 5.82 -4.76
N LEU A 120 -2.27 5.92 -4.28
CA LEU A 120 -3.36 5.18 -4.93
C LEU A 120 -3.61 5.72 -6.33
N GLU A 121 -3.49 7.03 -6.53
CA GLU A 121 -3.59 7.62 -7.86
C GLU A 121 -2.40 7.17 -8.72
N SER A 122 -1.22 7.03 -8.12
CA SER A 122 -0.04 6.48 -8.80
C SER A 122 -0.29 5.05 -9.26
N LEU A 123 -0.93 4.24 -8.42
CA LEU A 123 -1.31 2.88 -8.78
C LEU A 123 -2.28 2.87 -9.96
N ARG A 124 -3.29 3.72 -9.92
CA ARG A 124 -4.25 3.82 -11.01
C ARG A 124 -3.53 4.18 -12.32
N SER A 125 -2.67 5.17 -12.27
CA SER A 125 -1.92 5.62 -13.44
C SER A 125 -1.03 4.51 -13.98
N LEU A 126 -0.37 3.76 -13.10
CA LEU A 126 0.47 2.65 -13.52
C LEU A 126 -0.34 1.60 -14.27
N VAL A 127 -1.50 1.25 -13.75
CA VAL A 127 -2.32 0.18 -14.33
C VAL A 127 -2.99 0.65 -15.63
N GLU A 128 -3.53 1.87 -15.65
CA GLU A 128 -4.27 2.36 -16.80
C GLU A 128 -3.38 2.93 -17.89
N GLU A 129 -2.26 3.55 -17.53
CA GLU A 129 -1.41 4.30 -18.47
C GLU A 129 0.01 3.75 -18.58
N GLY A 130 0.37 2.81 -17.73
CA GLY A 130 1.69 2.19 -17.76
C GLY A 130 2.78 2.94 -16.99
N VAL A 131 2.44 4.05 -16.36
CA VAL A 131 3.42 4.87 -15.64
C VAL A 131 2.87 5.28 -14.29
N GLY A 132 3.58 4.95 -13.22
CA GLY A 132 3.28 5.40 -11.87
C GLY A 132 4.25 6.48 -11.43
N THR A 133 4.01 7.02 -10.23
CA THR A 133 4.88 8.05 -9.65
C THR A 133 5.28 7.60 -8.25
N PRO A 134 6.27 6.70 -8.16
CA PRO A 134 6.67 6.15 -6.85
C PRO A 134 7.36 7.20 -5.99
N GLU A 135 7.74 6.78 -4.79
CA GLU A 135 8.42 7.62 -3.81
C GLU A 135 9.58 8.39 -4.44
N GLY A 136 9.77 9.62 -4.00
CA GLY A 136 10.77 10.51 -4.57
C GLY A 136 10.14 11.70 -5.25
N VAL A 137 8.90 11.53 -5.74
CA VAL A 137 8.13 12.63 -6.35
C VAL A 137 6.85 12.92 -5.61
N ALA A 138 6.48 12.08 -4.63
CA ALA A 138 5.26 12.23 -3.85
C ALA A 138 5.48 13.01 -2.57
N PRO A 139 4.43 13.58 -1.98
CA PRO A 139 4.51 14.09 -0.61
C PRO A 139 4.95 12.96 0.32
N LYS A 140 5.76 13.27 1.30
CA LYS A 140 6.30 12.25 2.18
C LYS A 140 5.51 12.12 3.46
N CYS A 141 5.25 10.86 3.83
CA CYS A 141 4.67 10.51 5.10
C CYS A 141 5.81 10.03 5.99
N GLU A 142 6.49 10.92 6.65
CA GLU A 142 7.63 10.50 7.47
C GLU A 142 7.64 11.16 8.84
N ALA A 143 7.86 10.31 9.83
CA ALA A 143 7.92 10.75 11.22
C ALA A 143 9.09 11.69 11.44
N SER A 144 10.11 11.49 10.68
CA SER A 144 11.30 12.32 10.78
C SER A 144 11.13 13.65 10.08
N ALA A 145 10.00 13.95 9.59
CA ALA A 145 9.69 15.26 9.06
C ALA A 145 9.99 16.30 10.13
N THR A 146 10.70 15.90 10.96
CA THR A 146 11.33 16.71 11.96
C THR A 146 12.55 17.35 11.34
#